data_9b64ebc36927eca556eddd14d86d2ef1
#
_entry.id   9b64ebc36927eca556eddd14d86d2ef1
#
_cell.length_a   1.000
_cell.length_b   1.000
_cell.length_c   1.000
_cell.angle_alpha   90.00
_cell.angle_beta   90.00
_cell.angle_gamma   90.00
#
_symmetry.space_group_name_H-M   'P 1'
#
loop_
_entity.id
_entity.type
_entity.pdbx_description
1 polymer ?
#
loop_
_entity_poly.entity_id
_entity_poly.type
_entity_poly.pdbx_seq_one_letter_code
_entity_poly.pdbx_strand_id
1 'polypeptide(L)'
;MQTSKDFKREDKVYLQKLFREKVGCFPQVLLPQIFTRSSYSSEFGGENNEKLEFIGDSVLGFYVVKILTERFGTRNNDFDFSVALHTHNISELKKQLVSNKNLAKIIDEWDIAKYLIVGKSDIQNHIDEQEKVKADLFEAILGAVAIHSKYNPKALENAVCKMLSMDRVIEDILQTEYRPKAFNIDNAVNTLKELAEHGEFAMPEYEFTGPKYLGYDKDGNPIWGCICRANSIGLSISVVANSKKDAKKAAAYQVLIQYYGYPNEYGPSDRQSIWGYKNNHLVPEMEFVANTFKESKYKKH
;
A
#
# COMPACT_ATOMS: atom_id res chain seq x y z
N MET A 1 21.58 14.70 -24.53
CA MET A 1 21.96 15.76 -23.57
C MET A 1 22.27 17.06 -24.32
N GLN A 2 21.96 18.20 -23.72
CA GLN A 2 22.10 19.51 -24.36
C GLN A 2 23.27 20.26 -23.72
N THR A 3 23.97 21.05 -24.56
CA THR A 3 25.04 21.97 -24.12
C THR A 3 24.62 23.43 -24.13
N SER A 4 23.33 23.72 -24.30
CA SER A 4 22.74 25.06 -24.33
C SER A 4 21.44 25.07 -23.50
N LYS A 5 21.20 26.19 -22.80
CA LYS A 5 19.95 26.42 -22.05
C LYS A 5 18.74 26.71 -22.94
N ASP A 6 18.92 26.80 -24.25
CA ASP A 6 17.86 27.10 -25.21
C ASP A 6 17.21 25.82 -25.74
N PHE A 7 16.03 25.54 -25.25
CA PHE A 7 15.20 24.46 -25.81
C PHE A 7 14.68 24.85 -27.19
N LYS A 8 14.72 23.90 -28.12
CA LYS A 8 14.04 24.06 -29.42
C LYS A 8 12.55 24.27 -29.21
N ARG A 9 11.92 24.93 -30.17
CA ARG A 9 10.47 25.21 -30.08
C ARG A 9 9.64 23.93 -29.92
N GLU A 10 10.04 22.90 -30.63
CA GLU A 10 9.33 21.57 -30.58
C GLU A 10 9.46 20.93 -29.21
N ASP A 11 10.65 20.97 -28.61
CA ASP A 11 10.89 20.42 -27.28
C ASP A 11 10.07 21.17 -26.20
N LYS A 12 9.98 22.50 -26.31
CA LYS A 12 9.17 23.31 -25.41
C LYS A 12 7.68 22.92 -25.51
N VAL A 13 7.16 22.72 -26.72
CA VAL A 13 5.77 22.29 -26.94
C VAL A 13 5.54 20.90 -26.35
N TYR A 14 6.46 19.96 -26.59
CA TYR A 14 6.39 18.63 -26.01
C TYR A 14 6.38 18.66 -24.47
N LEU A 15 7.36 19.32 -23.86
CA LEU A 15 7.48 19.47 -22.41
C LEU A 15 6.26 20.18 -21.81
N GLN A 16 5.72 21.19 -22.47
CA GLN A 16 4.52 21.87 -22.01
C GLN A 16 3.31 20.94 -21.96
N LYS A 17 3.11 20.10 -23.00
CA LYS A 17 2.02 19.13 -23.04
C LYS A 17 2.22 18.07 -21.94
N LEU A 18 3.39 17.48 -21.85
CA LEU A 18 3.75 16.47 -20.86
C LEU A 18 3.53 16.97 -19.44
N PHE A 19 4.06 18.15 -19.11
CA PHE A 19 3.97 18.69 -17.75
C PHE A 19 2.52 19.02 -17.36
N ARG A 20 1.69 19.53 -18.28
CA ARG A 20 0.26 19.74 -18.02
C ARG A 20 -0.46 18.45 -17.74
N GLU A 21 -0.13 17.38 -18.45
CA GLU A 21 -0.74 16.06 -18.30
C GLU A 21 -0.23 15.35 -17.04
N LYS A 22 1.09 15.18 -16.92
CA LYS A 22 1.72 14.33 -15.90
C LYS A 22 2.03 15.05 -14.58
N VAL A 23 2.14 16.36 -14.60
CA VAL A 23 2.48 17.18 -13.41
C VAL A 23 1.30 18.05 -12.98
N GLY A 24 0.45 18.45 -13.91
CA GLY A 24 -0.71 19.31 -13.66
C GLY A 24 -0.47 20.79 -13.86
N CYS A 25 0.78 21.23 -14.03
CA CYS A 25 1.14 22.63 -14.38
C CYS A 25 2.40 22.66 -15.24
N PHE A 26 2.75 23.84 -15.76
CA PHE A 26 3.98 24.05 -16.53
C PHE A 26 4.77 25.25 -15.99
N PRO A 27 5.81 25.03 -15.18
CA PRO A 27 6.64 26.11 -14.62
C PRO A 27 7.62 26.66 -15.65
N GLN A 28 7.11 27.32 -16.68
CA GLN A 28 7.83 27.75 -17.89
C GLN A 28 9.11 28.52 -17.56
N VAL A 29 9.05 29.44 -16.61
CA VAL A 29 10.21 30.30 -16.25
C VAL A 29 11.36 29.50 -15.65
N LEU A 30 11.04 28.41 -14.93
CA LEU A 30 12.03 27.56 -14.28
C LEU A 30 12.48 26.39 -15.16
N LEU A 31 11.93 26.24 -16.36
CA LEU A 31 12.24 25.10 -17.24
C LEU A 31 13.76 24.93 -17.49
N PRO A 32 14.54 25.98 -17.84
CA PRO A 32 15.99 25.83 -18.02
C PRO A 32 16.69 25.37 -16.73
N GLN A 33 16.27 25.87 -15.57
CA GLN A 33 16.88 25.52 -14.29
C GLN A 33 16.57 24.07 -13.89
N ILE A 34 15.36 23.59 -14.12
CA ILE A 34 14.95 22.19 -13.86
C ILE A 34 15.93 21.21 -14.53
N PHE A 35 16.28 21.47 -15.77
CA PHE A 35 17.13 20.59 -16.58
C PHE A 35 18.61 20.88 -16.48
N THR A 36 19.06 21.97 -15.82
CA THR A 36 20.49 22.32 -15.71
C THR A 36 21.14 21.61 -14.53
N ARG A 37 22.16 20.82 -14.82
CA ARG A 37 22.96 20.14 -13.79
C ARG A 37 24.07 21.03 -13.25
N SER A 38 24.57 20.74 -12.03
CA SER A 38 25.68 21.45 -11.40
C SER A 38 26.95 21.39 -12.20
N SER A 39 27.24 20.30 -12.93
CA SER A 39 28.38 20.22 -13.85
C SER A 39 28.37 21.32 -14.91
N TYR A 40 27.19 21.60 -15.49
CA TYR A 40 27.06 22.70 -16.45
C TYR A 40 27.27 24.07 -15.80
N SER A 41 26.61 24.31 -14.66
CA SER A 41 26.74 25.60 -13.97
C SER A 41 28.16 25.87 -13.46
N SER A 42 28.90 24.82 -13.14
CA SER A 42 30.31 24.93 -12.76
C SER A 42 31.21 25.36 -13.94
N GLU A 43 30.92 24.93 -15.17
CA GLU A 43 31.67 25.28 -16.37
C GLU A 43 31.24 26.62 -16.97
N PHE A 44 29.94 26.91 -16.97
CA PHE A 44 29.36 28.03 -17.74
C PHE A 44 28.64 29.08 -16.87
N GLY A 45 28.55 28.84 -15.58
CA GLY A 45 27.84 29.70 -14.64
C GLY A 45 26.31 29.56 -14.71
N GLY A 46 25.64 30.25 -13.81
CA GLY A 46 24.19 30.32 -13.71
C GLY A 46 23.60 29.27 -12.71
N GLU A 47 22.31 29.36 -12.51
CA GLU A 47 21.58 28.46 -11.59
C GLU A 47 21.46 27.06 -12.17
N ASN A 48 21.45 26.06 -11.27
CA ASN A 48 21.26 24.66 -11.56
C ASN A 48 20.03 24.09 -10.78
N ASN A 49 19.77 22.82 -10.90
CA ASN A 49 18.59 22.17 -10.33
C ASN A 49 18.71 21.75 -8.84
N GLU A 50 19.88 21.82 -8.22
CA GLU A 50 20.10 21.33 -6.85
C GLU A 50 19.19 21.99 -5.80
N LYS A 51 18.92 23.30 -5.94
CA LYS A 51 17.98 23.99 -5.03
C LYS A 51 16.54 23.55 -5.24
N LEU A 52 16.16 23.26 -6.48
CA LEU A 52 14.83 22.73 -6.80
C LEU A 52 14.68 21.29 -6.33
N GLU A 53 15.69 20.45 -6.54
CA GLU A 53 15.79 19.08 -6.00
C GLU A 53 15.56 19.07 -4.48
N PHE A 54 16.32 19.87 -3.73
CA PHE A 54 16.18 19.97 -2.27
C PHE A 54 14.77 20.32 -1.80
N ILE A 55 14.10 21.26 -2.48
CA ILE A 55 12.72 21.63 -2.18
C ILE A 55 11.78 20.47 -2.55
N GLY A 56 12.01 19.87 -3.73
CA GLY A 56 11.17 18.79 -4.25
C GLY A 56 11.21 17.53 -3.41
N ASP A 57 12.36 17.10 -2.92
CA ASP A 57 12.50 15.98 -1.99
C ASP A 57 11.63 16.19 -0.72
N SER A 58 11.74 17.39 -0.12
CA SER A 58 10.95 17.72 1.07
C SER A 58 9.45 17.71 0.80
N VAL A 59 9.01 18.24 -0.34
CA VAL A 59 7.61 18.26 -0.77
C VAL A 59 7.13 16.84 -1.06
N LEU A 60 7.91 16.04 -1.78
CA LEU A 60 7.62 14.65 -2.11
C LEU A 60 7.40 13.83 -0.85
N GLY A 61 8.37 13.89 0.07
CA GLY A 61 8.32 13.15 1.33
C GLY A 61 7.09 13.48 2.17
N PHE A 62 6.74 14.78 2.27
CA PHE A 62 5.57 15.24 3.01
C PHE A 62 4.25 14.79 2.37
N TYR A 63 4.06 15.04 1.07
CA TYR A 63 2.79 14.74 0.41
C TYR A 63 2.55 13.26 0.21
N VAL A 64 3.58 12.45 0.02
CA VAL A 64 3.42 10.98 0.01
C VAL A 64 2.89 10.49 1.36
N VAL A 65 3.46 10.95 2.48
CA VAL A 65 2.95 10.60 3.81
C VAL A 65 1.53 11.11 4.00
N LYS A 66 1.24 12.36 3.65
CA LYS A 66 -0.10 12.96 3.76
C LYS A 66 -1.13 12.14 3.00
N ILE A 67 -0.88 11.83 1.72
CA ILE A 67 -1.82 11.07 0.86
C ILE A 67 -2.04 9.66 1.43
N LEU A 68 -0.98 8.96 1.83
CA LEU A 68 -1.11 7.63 2.42
C LEU A 68 -1.90 7.65 3.74
N THR A 69 -1.63 8.62 4.60
CA THR A 69 -2.34 8.76 5.89
C THR A 69 -3.79 9.21 5.71
N GLU A 70 -4.12 10.02 4.71
CA GLU A 70 -5.51 10.38 4.42
C GLU A 70 -6.28 9.23 3.77
N ARG A 71 -5.62 8.42 2.94
CA ARG A 71 -6.25 7.28 2.26
C ARG A 71 -6.52 6.10 3.19
N PHE A 72 -5.61 5.82 4.10
CA PHE A 72 -5.64 4.65 4.98
C PHE A 72 -5.89 4.99 6.45
N GLY A 73 -5.94 6.29 6.79
CA GLY A 73 -6.17 6.75 8.14
C GLY A 73 -7.65 6.85 8.49
N THR A 74 -7.98 6.50 9.72
CA THR A 74 -9.30 6.67 10.31
C THR A 74 -9.19 7.50 11.59
N ARG A 75 -10.05 8.51 11.75
CA ARG A 75 -10.28 9.17 13.03
C ARG A 75 -11.39 8.41 13.76
N ASN A 76 -11.06 7.81 14.88
CA ASN A 76 -12.03 7.10 15.70
C ASN A 76 -12.81 8.07 16.61
N ASN A 77 -12.16 9.16 17.00
CA ASN A 77 -12.73 10.31 17.76
C ASN A 77 -11.79 11.52 17.61
N ASP A 78 -12.06 12.63 18.30
CA ASP A 78 -11.25 13.86 18.22
C ASP A 78 -9.82 13.70 18.78
N PHE A 79 -9.51 12.61 19.45
CA PHE A 79 -8.26 12.37 20.16
C PHE A 79 -7.46 11.18 19.63
N ASP A 80 -8.10 10.28 18.84
CA ASP A 80 -7.47 9.06 18.35
C ASP A 80 -7.38 9.06 16.82
N PHE A 81 -6.16 8.97 16.32
CA PHE A 81 -5.85 8.73 14.92
C PHE A 81 -5.27 7.32 14.78
N SER A 82 -5.92 6.50 13.99
CA SER A 82 -5.41 5.18 13.60
C SER A 82 -5.27 5.08 12.08
N VAL A 83 -4.37 4.24 11.63
CA VAL A 83 -4.16 3.96 10.22
C VAL A 83 -4.43 2.48 10.00
N ALA A 84 -5.30 2.17 9.04
CA ALA A 84 -5.65 0.79 8.71
C ALA A 84 -4.45 -0.04 8.21
N LEU A 85 -3.47 0.65 7.62
CA LEU A 85 -2.16 0.08 7.29
C LEU A 85 -1.25 0.15 8.51
N HIS A 86 -0.53 -0.93 8.79
CA HIS A 86 0.52 -0.91 9.82
C HIS A 86 1.56 0.16 9.51
N THR A 87 2.08 0.82 10.53
CA THR A 87 3.10 1.87 10.38
C THR A 87 4.31 1.38 9.58
N HIS A 88 4.70 0.11 9.77
CA HIS A 88 5.76 -0.52 8.97
C HIS A 88 5.42 -0.54 7.48
N ASN A 89 4.22 -0.96 7.11
CA ASN A 89 3.79 -1.02 5.71
C ASN A 89 3.74 0.36 5.06
N ILE A 90 3.27 1.39 5.78
CA ILE A 90 3.30 2.78 5.29
C ILE A 90 4.74 3.25 5.07
N SER A 91 5.65 2.91 5.98
CA SER A 91 7.06 3.28 5.87
C SER A 91 7.72 2.60 4.68
N GLU A 92 7.46 1.31 4.45
CA GLU A 92 7.96 0.58 3.29
C GLU A 92 7.35 1.11 1.97
N LEU A 93 6.05 1.42 1.95
CA LEU A 93 5.40 2.05 0.81
C LEU A 93 5.99 3.41 0.48
N LYS A 94 6.15 4.25 1.50
CA LYS A 94 6.85 5.53 1.31
C LYS A 94 8.22 5.31 0.71
N LYS A 95 9.04 4.41 1.28
CA LYS A 95 10.38 4.11 0.82
C LYS A 95 10.41 3.65 -0.64
N GLN A 96 9.48 2.79 -1.04
CA GLN A 96 9.36 2.33 -2.43
C GLN A 96 8.98 3.48 -3.37
N LEU A 97 7.96 4.27 -3.01
CA LEU A 97 7.44 5.37 -3.82
C LEU A 97 8.49 6.45 -4.07
N VAL A 98 9.28 6.83 -3.05
CA VAL A 98 10.31 7.87 -3.16
C VAL A 98 11.71 7.31 -3.45
N SER A 99 11.84 6.02 -3.80
CA SER A 99 13.15 5.44 -4.14
C SER A 99 13.68 5.98 -5.46
N ASN A 100 15.00 6.18 -5.54
CA ASN A 100 15.66 6.62 -6.79
C ASN A 100 15.26 5.74 -7.96
N LYS A 101 15.16 4.42 -7.76
CA LYS A 101 14.73 3.45 -8.77
C LYS A 101 13.33 3.74 -9.31
N ASN A 102 12.37 4.03 -8.43
CA ASN A 102 11.00 4.34 -8.85
C ASN A 102 10.92 5.68 -9.56
N LEU A 103 11.56 6.71 -9.00
CA LEU A 103 11.56 8.05 -9.60
C LEU A 103 12.26 8.05 -10.97
N ALA A 104 13.40 7.34 -11.09
CA ALA A 104 14.11 7.19 -12.36
C ALA A 104 13.26 6.49 -13.43
N LYS A 105 12.54 5.42 -13.05
CA LYS A 105 11.61 4.73 -13.95
C LYS A 105 10.56 5.69 -14.54
N ILE A 106 10.00 6.57 -13.72
CA ILE A 106 9.00 7.55 -14.17
C ILE A 106 9.63 8.54 -15.16
N ILE A 107 10.83 9.01 -14.90
CA ILE A 107 11.57 9.91 -15.81
C ILE A 107 11.88 9.20 -17.14
N ASP A 108 12.22 7.91 -17.11
CA ASP A 108 12.43 7.10 -18.32
C ASP A 108 11.13 6.94 -19.12
N GLU A 109 10.01 6.65 -18.45
CA GLU A 109 8.68 6.57 -19.09
C GLU A 109 8.26 7.89 -19.76
N TRP A 110 8.72 9.03 -19.22
CA TRP A 110 8.47 10.36 -19.79
C TRP A 110 9.49 10.73 -20.89
N ASP A 111 10.56 9.97 -21.06
CA ASP A 111 11.63 10.21 -22.03
C ASP A 111 12.20 11.65 -21.99
N ILE A 112 12.41 12.18 -20.78
CA ILE A 112 12.84 13.56 -20.59
C ILE A 112 14.27 13.73 -20.08
N ALA A 113 14.96 12.67 -19.67
CA ALA A 113 16.36 12.72 -19.26
C ALA A 113 17.27 13.25 -20.40
N LYS A 114 16.90 13.02 -21.64
CA LYS A 114 17.59 13.54 -22.83
C LYS A 114 17.68 15.08 -22.92
N TYR A 115 16.81 15.77 -22.20
CA TYR A 115 16.80 17.24 -22.15
C TYR A 115 17.72 17.80 -21.08
N LEU A 116 18.41 16.99 -20.28
CA LEU A 116 19.39 17.44 -19.30
C LEU A 116 20.49 18.29 -19.96
N ILE A 117 20.77 19.41 -19.34
CA ILE A 117 21.79 20.35 -19.70
C ILE A 117 22.98 20.10 -18.78
N VAL A 118 24.06 19.57 -19.33
CA VAL A 118 25.17 18.97 -18.58
C VAL A 118 26.53 19.53 -19.02
N GLY A 119 27.51 19.52 -18.12
CA GLY A 119 28.89 19.81 -18.42
C GLY A 119 29.60 18.67 -19.18
N LYS A 120 30.81 18.91 -19.63
CA LYS A 120 31.57 17.94 -20.42
C LYS A 120 31.86 16.63 -19.70
N SER A 121 32.14 16.70 -18.40
CA SER A 121 32.41 15.52 -17.59
C SER A 121 31.19 14.58 -17.52
N ASP A 122 29.99 15.14 -17.40
CA ASP A 122 28.76 14.38 -17.31
C ASP A 122 28.41 13.70 -18.64
N ILE A 123 28.74 14.34 -19.77
CA ILE A 123 28.57 13.73 -21.11
C ILE A 123 29.43 12.49 -21.24
N GLN A 124 30.71 12.57 -20.83
CA GLN A 124 31.63 11.44 -20.93
C GLN A 124 31.25 10.25 -20.05
N ASN A 125 30.59 10.53 -18.94
CA ASN A 125 30.19 9.53 -17.94
C ASN A 125 28.73 9.01 -18.13
N HIS A 126 28.05 9.35 -19.21
CA HIS A 126 26.65 8.97 -19.48
C HIS A 126 25.74 9.18 -18.27
N ILE A 127 25.86 10.38 -17.68
CA ILE A 127 25.23 10.68 -16.39
C ILE A 127 23.70 10.59 -16.42
N ASP A 128 23.10 10.83 -17.59
CA ASP A 128 21.66 10.74 -17.86
C ASP A 128 21.09 9.31 -17.76
N GLU A 129 21.95 8.30 -17.73
CA GLU A 129 21.55 6.91 -17.52
C GLU A 129 21.46 6.55 -16.02
N GLN A 130 22.06 7.36 -15.15
CA GLN A 130 22.13 7.07 -13.72
C GLN A 130 20.77 7.31 -13.02
N GLU A 131 20.34 6.30 -12.26
CA GLU A 131 19.08 6.36 -11.50
C GLU A 131 18.99 7.60 -10.59
N LYS A 132 20.09 7.91 -9.88
CA LYS A 132 20.14 9.08 -9.00
C LYS A 132 19.87 10.38 -9.76
N VAL A 133 20.46 10.57 -10.92
CA VAL A 133 20.33 11.80 -11.72
C VAL A 133 18.90 11.97 -12.24
N LYS A 134 18.26 10.88 -12.60
CA LYS A 134 16.85 10.89 -12.99
C LYS A 134 15.94 11.19 -11.81
N ALA A 135 16.22 10.62 -10.63
CA ALA A 135 15.51 10.96 -9.41
C ALA A 135 15.66 12.43 -9.03
N ASP A 136 16.89 12.97 -9.07
CA ASP A 136 17.16 14.39 -8.85
C ASP A 136 16.34 15.28 -9.81
N LEU A 137 16.20 14.85 -11.08
CA LEU A 137 15.36 15.56 -12.05
C LEU A 137 13.88 15.52 -11.69
N PHE A 138 13.37 14.37 -11.25
CA PHE A 138 11.99 14.24 -10.77
C PHE A 138 11.71 15.20 -9.62
N GLU A 139 12.59 15.23 -8.63
CA GLU A 139 12.49 16.11 -7.48
C GLU A 139 12.61 17.58 -7.88
N ALA A 140 13.52 17.92 -8.79
CA ALA A 140 13.66 19.28 -9.31
C ALA A 140 12.38 19.77 -10.01
N ILE A 141 11.68 18.91 -10.76
CA ILE A 141 10.39 19.23 -11.35
C ILE A 141 9.36 19.57 -10.25
N LEU A 142 9.28 18.76 -9.20
CA LEU A 142 8.36 19.01 -8.11
C LEU A 142 8.69 20.27 -7.31
N GLY A 143 9.99 20.53 -7.09
CA GLY A 143 10.46 21.79 -6.49
C GLY A 143 10.09 23.02 -7.33
N ALA A 144 10.18 22.91 -8.65
CA ALA A 144 9.74 23.97 -9.54
C ALA A 144 8.22 24.21 -9.48
N VAL A 145 7.42 23.14 -9.31
CA VAL A 145 5.99 23.27 -9.04
C VAL A 145 5.74 24.03 -7.74
N ALA A 146 6.51 23.72 -6.69
CA ALA A 146 6.37 24.39 -5.39
C ALA A 146 6.59 25.91 -5.51
N ILE A 147 7.69 26.31 -6.15
CA ILE A 147 7.99 27.73 -6.38
C ILE A 147 6.94 28.37 -7.29
N HIS A 148 6.61 27.74 -8.42
CA HIS A 148 5.67 28.28 -9.40
C HIS A 148 4.27 28.47 -8.80
N SER A 149 3.79 27.51 -8.00
CA SER A 149 2.48 27.57 -7.34
C SER A 149 2.46 28.41 -6.06
N LYS A 150 3.60 28.97 -5.66
CA LYS A 150 3.79 29.66 -4.37
C LYS A 150 3.40 28.75 -3.19
N TYR A 151 3.83 27.51 -3.24
CA TYR A 151 3.55 26.47 -2.25
C TYR A 151 2.05 26.20 -2.04
N ASN A 152 1.22 26.37 -3.08
CA ASN A 152 -0.20 26.09 -2.98
C ASN A 152 -0.45 24.60 -2.66
N PRO A 153 -1.11 24.25 -1.52
CA PRO A 153 -1.23 22.87 -1.08
C PRO A 153 -1.95 21.96 -2.08
N LYS A 154 -3.03 22.44 -2.70
CA LYS A 154 -3.80 21.68 -3.69
C LYS A 154 -3.00 21.40 -4.97
N ALA A 155 -2.21 22.39 -5.40
CA ALA A 155 -1.36 22.23 -6.58
C ALA A 155 -0.25 21.19 -6.33
N LEU A 156 0.36 21.23 -5.15
CA LEU A 156 1.40 20.28 -4.76
C LEU A 156 0.87 18.85 -4.62
N GLU A 157 -0.25 18.69 -3.93
CA GLU A 157 -0.89 17.40 -3.79
C GLU A 157 -1.28 16.79 -5.14
N ASN A 158 -1.92 17.58 -6.00
CA ASN A 158 -2.26 17.15 -7.35
C ASN A 158 -1.02 16.78 -8.18
N ALA A 159 0.07 17.54 -8.04
CA ALA A 159 1.32 17.22 -8.73
C ALA A 159 1.90 15.89 -8.26
N VAL A 160 2.00 15.67 -6.95
CA VAL A 160 2.50 14.39 -6.40
C VAL A 160 1.61 13.21 -6.81
N CYS A 161 0.28 13.36 -6.71
CA CYS A 161 -0.66 12.33 -7.16
C CYS A 161 -0.47 11.96 -8.63
N LYS A 162 -0.33 12.94 -9.50
CA LYS A 162 -0.13 12.71 -10.94
C LYS A 162 1.23 12.15 -11.27
N MET A 163 2.30 12.74 -10.72
CA MET A 163 3.67 12.35 -11.01
C MET A 163 3.97 10.91 -10.58
N LEU A 164 3.45 10.49 -9.42
CA LEU A 164 3.57 9.12 -8.92
C LEU A 164 2.47 8.18 -9.39
N SER A 165 1.45 8.66 -10.10
CA SER A 165 0.24 7.88 -10.43
C SER A 165 -0.37 7.21 -9.18
N MET A 166 -0.50 7.97 -8.10
CA MET A 166 -0.84 7.45 -6.76
C MET A 166 -2.10 6.58 -6.73
N ASP A 167 -3.14 6.92 -7.50
CA ASP A 167 -4.37 6.13 -7.54
C ASP A 167 -4.10 4.72 -8.04
N ARG A 168 -3.32 4.58 -9.13
CA ARG A 168 -2.92 3.27 -9.66
C ARG A 168 -2.03 2.51 -8.69
N VAL A 169 -1.06 3.18 -8.07
CA VAL A 169 -0.17 2.55 -7.09
C VAL A 169 -0.97 2.05 -5.90
N ILE A 170 -1.92 2.83 -5.40
CA ILE A 170 -2.80 2.45 -4.30
C ILE A 170 -3.68 1.25 -4.70
N GLU A 171 -4.25 1.25 -5.92
CA GLU A 171 -5.00 0.10 -6.43
C GLU A 171 -4.14 -1.15 -6.57
N ASP A 172 -2.94 -1.04 -7.14
CA ASP A 172 -1.99 -2.16 -7.27
C ASP A 172 -1.58 -2.70 -5.89
N ILE A 173 -1.38 -1.82 -4.91
CA ILE A 173 -1.08 -2.20 -3.52
C ILE A 173 -2.27 -2.94 -2.90
N LEU A 174 -3.47 -2.39 -3.03
CA LEU A 174 -4.69 -3.04 -2.53
C LEU A 174 -4.91 -4.41 -3.18
N GLN A 175 -4.51 -4.59 -4.44
CA GLN A 175 -4.66 -5.85 -5.15
C GLN A 175 -3.52 -6.85 -4.91
N THR A 176 -2.27 -6.39 -4.68
CA THR A 176 -1.09 -7.26 -4.65
C THR A 176 -0.43 -7.41 -3.28
N GLU A 177 -0.34 -6.34 -2.48
CA GLU A 177 0.33 -6.38 -1.19
C GLU A 177 -0.63 -6.57 -0.02
N TYR A 178 -1.91 -6.26 -0.20
CA TYR A 178 -2.97 -6.67 0.72
C TYR A 178 -3.38 -8.15 0.56
N ARG A 179 -2.80 -8.85 -0.40
CA ARG A 179 -2.61 -10.29 -0.22
C ARG A 179 -1.38 -10.43 0.66
N PRO A 180 -1.52 -10.69 1.98
CA PRO A 180 -0.37 -11.07 2.78
C PRO A 180 0.34 -12.16 2.01
N LYS A 181 1.68 -12.12 1.93
CA LYS A 181 2.46 -13.20 1.33
C LYS A 181 1.83 -14.49 1.80
N ALA A 182 0.92 -15.03 0.98
CA ALA A 182 0.14 -16.23 1.16
C ALA A 182 0.08 -16.73 2.63
N PHE A 183 -0.64 -16.03 3.52
CA PHE A 183 -1.09 -16.78 4.67
C PHE A 183 -2.17 -17.73 4.14
N ASN A 184 -1.93 -18.98 4.35
CA ASN A 184 -2.92 -20.01 4.13
C ASN A 184 -3.46 -20.44 5.50
N ILE A 185 -4.52 -21.20 5.48
CA ILE A 185 -5.14 -21.69 6.71
C ILE A 185 -4.16 -22.50 7.57
N ASP A 186 -3.14 -23.12 6.97
CA ASP A 186 -2.17 -23.95 7.67
C ASP A 186 -1.18 -23.15 8.52
N ASN A 187 -0.81 -21.95 8.09
CA ASN A 187 0.09 -21.08 8.83
C ASN A 187 -0.60 -19.95 9.60
N ALA A 188 -1.94 -19.82 9.47
CA ALA A 188 -2.71 -18.70 10.02
C ALA A 188 -2.49 -18.44 11.52
N VAL A 189 -2.37 -19.51 12.32
CA VAL A 189 -2.12 -19.39 13.77
C VAL A 189 -0.76 -18.78 14.05
N ASN A 190 0.28 -19.18 13.31
CA ASN A 190 1.63 -18.64 13.45
C ASN A 190 1.70 -17.19 12.96
N THR A 191 1.10 -16.90 11.81
CA THR A 191 1.01 -15.54 11.27
C THR A 191 0.33 -14.59 12.25
N LEU A 192 -0.81 -15.02 12.84
CA LEU A 192 -1.53 -14.21 13.82
C LEU A 192 -0.70 -13.99 15.11
N LYS A 193 0.06 -15.00 15.52
CA LYS A 193 0.98 -14.90 16.66
C LYS A 193 2.15 -13.95 16.36
N GLU A 194 2.78 -14.05 15.19
CA GLU A 194 3.88 -13.18 14.75
C GLU A 194 3.43 -11.71 14.73
N LEU A 195 2.24 -11.42 14.20
CA LEU A 195 1.67 -10.08 14.21
C LEU A 195 1.50 -9.53 15.63
N ALA A 196 1.03 -10.36 16.56
CA ALA A 196 0.90 -9.97 17.96
C ALA A 196 2.28 -9.74 18.64
N GLU A 197 3.28 -10.58 18.34
CA GLU A 197 4.66 -10.41 18.83
C GLU A 197 5.32 -9.15 18.27
N HIS A 198 4.94 -8.72 17.06
CA HIS A 198 5.36 -7.45 16.47
C HIS A 198 4.58 -6.22 16.98
N GLY A 199 3.63 -6.42 17.92
CA GLY A 199 2.92 -5.34 18.58
C GLY A 199 1.71 -4.79 17.81
N GLU A 200 1.26 -5.48 16.77
CA GLU A 200 0.14 -5.05 15.94
C GLU A 200 -1.20 -5.11 16.70
N PHE A 201 -1.34 -6.10 17.56
CA PHE A 201 -2.45 -6.27 18.49
C PHE A 201 -2.04 -7.15 19.67
N ALA A 202 -2.88 -7.21 20.71
CA ALA A 202 -2.64 -8.10 21.84
C ALA A 202 -2.73 -9.58 21.40
N MET A 203 -1.99 -10.46 22.08
CA MET A 203 -1.98 -11.89 21.77
C MET A 203 -3.41 -12.44 21.69
N PRO A 204 -3.79 -13.15 20.62
CA PRO A 204 -5.13 -13.65 20.45
C PRO A 204 -5.45 -14.78 21.43
N GLU A 205 -6.67 -14.76 21.95
CA GLU A 205 -7.18 -15.78 22.86
C GLU A 205 -8.02 -16.80 22.11
N TYR A 206 -7.91 -18.08 22.49
CA TYR A 206 -8.65 -19.19 21.87
C TYR A 206 -9.48 -19.92 22.91
N GLU A 207 -10.80 -19.97 22.70
CA GLU A 207 -11.75 -20.73 23.48
C GLU A 207 -12.28 -21.90 22.66
N PHE A 208 -12.41 -23.08 23.27
CA PHE A 208 -12.82 -24.29 22.56
C PHE A 208 -14.06 -24.91 23.17
N THR A 209 -14.96 -25.36 22.28
CA THR A 209 -16.14 -26.20 22.62
C THR A 209 -15.99 -27.53 21.90
N GLY A 210 -16.07 -28.61 22.67
CA GLY A 210 -15.86 -29.97 22.13
C GLY A 210 -17.16 -30.68 21.75
N PRO A 211 -17.06 -31.94 21.23
CA PRO A 211 -18.18 -32.70 20.71
C PRO A 211 -19.20 -33.09 21.81
N LYS A 212 -18.83 -33.05 23.09
CA LYS A 212 -19.78 -33.24 24.20
C LYS A 212 -20.95 -32.24 24.14
N TYR A 213 -20.73 -31.02 23.63
CA TYR A 213 -21.72 -29.95 23.53
C TYR A 213 -22.22 -29.73 22.10
N LEU A 214 -21.36 -29.93 21.10
CA LEU A 214 -21.67 -29.65 19.70
C LEU A 214 -22.09 -30.89 18.91
N GLY A 215 -21.84 -32.10 19.47
CA GLY A 215 -22.22 -33.36 18.84
C GLY A 215 -21.28 -33.83 17.74
N TYR A 216 -21.85 -34.55 16.79
CA TYR A 216 -21.16 -35.19 15.67
C TYR A 216 -21.83 -34.79 14.35
N ASP A 217 -21.09 -34.74 13.27
CA ASP A 217 -21.66 -34.51 11.95
C ASP A 217 -22.40 -35.75 11.41
N LYS A 218 -23.00 -35.63 10.22
CA LYS A 218 -23.75 -36.70 9.58
C LYS A 218 -22.91 -37.96 9.28
N ASP A 219 -21.61 -37.81 9.20
CA ASP A 219 -20.65 -38.87 8.88
C ASP A 219 -20.06 -39.48 10.18
N GLY A 220 -20.51 -39.00 11.36
CA GLY A 220 -20.08 -39.48 12.68
C GLY A 220 -18.78 -38.85 13.16
N ASN A 221 -18.27 -37.80 12.50
CA ASN A 221 -17.05 -37.11 12.93
C ASN A 221 -17.40 -36.11 14.05
N PRO A 222 -16.50 -35.92 15.04
CA PRO A 222 -16.72 -34.99 16.12
C PRO A 222 -16.75 -33.54 15.63
N ILE A 223 -17.63 -32.72 16.19
CA ILE A 223 -17.68 -31.28 15.92
C ILE A 223 -16.96 -30.54 17.03
N TRP A 224 -15.98 -29.72 16.65
CA TRP A 224 -15.21 -28.85 17.52
C TRP A 224 -15.45 -27.38 17.16
N GLY A 225 -15.80 -26.56 18.14
CA GLY A 225 -15.87 -25.11 18.02
C GLY A 225 -14.60 -24.46 18.52
N CYS A 226 -14.20 -23.36 17.86
CA CYS A 226 -13.15 -22.48 18.31
C CYS A 226 -13.61 -21.01 18.16
N ILE A 227 -13.48 -20.25 19.24
CA ILE A 227 -13.61 -18.80 19.20
C ILE A 227 -12.22 -18.21 19.31
N CYS A 228 -11.81 -17.44 18.31
CA CYS A 228 -10.58 -16.65 18.34
C CYS A 228 -10.93 -15.18 18.62
N ARG A 229 -10.40 -14.64 19.73
CA ARG A 229 -10.61 -13.26 20.14
C ARG A 229 -9.31 -12.47 19.99
N ALA A 230 -9.34 -11.45 19.16
CA ALA A 230 -8.33 -10.40 19.06
C ALA A 230 -8.92 -9.11 19.64
N ASN A 231 -9.02 -9.06 20.97
CA ASN A 231 -9.78 -8.04 21.70
C ASN A 231 -9.33 -6.60 21.41
N SER A 232 -8.02 -6.38 21.25
CA SER A 232 -7.46 -5.05 20.99
C SER A 232 -7.88 -4.44 19.65
N ILE A 233 -8.29 -5.27 18.69
CA ILE A 233 -8.79 -4.84 17.37
C ILE A 233 -10.30 -5.11 17.21
N GLY A 234 -10.97 -5.50 18.29
CA GLY A 234 -12.43 -5.71 18.32
C GLY A 234 -12.93 -6.90 17.50
N LEU A 235 -12.06 -7.87 17.17
CA LEU A 235 -12.45 -9.05 16.42
C LEU A 235 -12.70 -10.26 17.33
N SER A 236 -13.82 -10.95 17.09
CA SER A 236 -14.17 -12.21 17.75
C SER A 236 -14.84 -13.12 16.72
N ILE A 237 -14.14 -14.19 16.34
CA ILE A 237 -14.55 -15.09 15.27
C ILE A 237 -14.80 -16.49 15.82
N SER A 238 -15.99 -17.04 15.52
CA SER A 238 -16.37 -18.40 15.86
C SER A 238 -16.34 -19.30 14.62
N VAL A 239 -15.67 -20.45 14.74
CA VAL A 239 -15.60 -21.47 13.67
C VAL A 239 -15.83 -22.85 14.23
N VAL A 240 -16.52 -23.70 13.47
CA VAL A 240 -16.68 -25.13 13.76
C VAL A 240 -15.95 -25.98 12.72
N ALA A 241 -15.33 -27.09 13.17
CA ALA A 241 -14.63 -28.03 12.30
C ALA A 241 -14.66 -29.45 12.88
N ASN A 242 -14.19 -30.46 12.13
CA ASN A 242 -14.15 -31.83 12.58
C ASN A 242 -12.97 -32.15 13.52
N SER A 243 -12.04 -31.22 13.70
CA SER A 243 -10.99 -31.34 14.71
C SER A 243 -10.73 -30.01 15.44
N LYS A 244 -10.22 -30.12 16.68
CA LYS A 244 -9.82 -28.97 17.48
C LYS A 244 -8.73 -28.13 16.75
N LYS A 245 -7.81 -28.81 16.04
CA LYS A 245 -6.72 -28.18 15.30
C LYS A 245 -7.26 -27.38 14.13
N ASP A 246 -8.17 -27.95 13.36
CA ASP A 246 -8.72 -27.28 12.18
C ASP A 246 -9.64 -26.13 12.58
N ALA A 247 -10.44 -26.27 13.64
CA ALA A 247 -11.23 -25.17 14.19
C ALA A 247 -10.35 -23.98 14.59
N LYS A 248 -9.20 -24.25 15.24
CA LYS A 248 -8.23 -23.20 15.62
C LYS A 248 -7.63 -22.50 14.40
N LYS A 249 -7.17 -23.28 13.41
CA LYS A 249 -6.56 -22.74 12.19
C LYS A 249 -7.57 -21.88 11.42
N ALA A 250 -8.80 -22.36 11.26
CA ALA A 250 -9.84 -21.68 10.52
C ALA A 250 -10.28 -20.38 11.23
N ALA A 251 -10.39 -20.39 12.57
CA ALA A 251 -10.70 -19.19 13.34
C ALA A 251 -9.59 -18.12 13.20
N ALA A 252 -8.33 -18.53 13.32
CA ALA A 252 -7.19 -17.64 13.12
C ALA A 252 -7.15 -17.07 11.69
N TYR A 253 -7.42 -17.90 10.69
CA TYR A 253 -7.49 -17.51 9.29
C TYR A 253 -8.56 -16.45 9.03
N GLN A 254 -9.76 -16.63 9.61
CA GLN A 254 -10.84 -15.66 9.49
C GLN A 254 -10.53 -14.34 10.20
N VAL A 255 -9.86 -14.37 11.35
CA VAL A 255 -9.38 -13.14 12.01
C VAL A 255 -8.44 -12.39 11.07
N LEU A 256 -7.49 -13.08 10.42
CA LEU A 256 -6.57 -12.47 9.47
C LEU A 256 -7.29 -11.89 8.24
N ILE A 257 -8.27 -12.62 7.68
CA ILE A 257 -9.10 -12.13 6.57
C ILE A 257 -9.80 -10.83 6.96
N GLN A 258 -10.46 -10.78 8.11
CA GLN A 258 -11.15 -9.56 8.55
C GLN A 258 -10.19 -8.44 8.93
N TYR A 259 -9.06 -8.77 9.55
CA TYR A 259 -8.03 -7.82 9.90
C TYR A 259 -7.43 -7.11 8.68
N TYR A 260 -7.19 -7.84 7.61
CA TYR A 260 -6.68 -7.29 6.35
C TYR A 260 -7.77 -6.74 5.42
N GLY A 261 -9.06 -6.76 5.83
CA GLY A 261 -10.15 -6.19 5.05
C GLY A 261 -10.46 -6.94 3.74
N TYR A 262 -10.08 -8.22 3.63
CA TYR A 262 -10.45 -9.01 2.45
C TYR A 262 -11.97 -9.10 2.33
N PRO A 263 -12.52 -8.91 1.12
CA PRO A 263 -13.90 -9.24 0.89
C PRO A 263 -14.11 -10.72 1.22
N ASN A 264 -15.08 -10.98 2.07
CA ASN A 264 -15.47 -12.33 2.41
C ASN A 264 -16.04 -12.99 1.15
N GLU A 265 -15.23 -13.75 0.42
CA GLU A 265 -15.71 -14.51 -0.76
C GLU A 265 -16.77 -15.56 -0.36
N TYR A 266 -16.96 -15.80 0.94
CA TYR A 266 -17.71 -16.94 1.48
C TYR A 266 -18.73 -16.62 2.59
N GLY A 267 -19.18 -15.38 2.78
CA GLY A 267 -20.22 -15.14 3.76
C GLY A 267 -20.55 -13.69 4.15
N PRO A 268 -21.58 -13.49 4.98
CA PRO A 268 -22.10 -12.19 5.31
C PRO A 268 -21.08 -11.30 6.06
N SER A 269 -21.19 -10.01 5.84
CA SER A 269 -20.37 -8.96 6.43
C SER A 269 -20.54 -8.76 7.94
N ASP A 270 -21.27 -9.61 8.63
CA ASP A 270 -21.53 -9.50 10.06
C ASP A 270 -20.36 -10.01 10.89
N ARG A 271 -19.86 -9.14 11.78
CA ARG A 271 -18.77 -9.43 12.73
C ARG A 271 -19.03 -10.57 13.71
N GLN A 272 -20.21 -11.22 13.64
CA GLN A 272 -20.65 -12.30 14.52
C GLN A 272 -21.01 -13.59 13.78
N SER A 273 -20.57 -13.78 12.54
CA SER A 273 -20.89 -14.99 11.78
C SER A 273 -20.12 -16.20 12.32
N ILE A 274 -20.82 -17.32 12.48
CA ILE A 274 -20.23 -18.62 12.79
C ILE A 274 -19.89 -19.31 11.46
N TRP A 275 -18.67 -19.85 11.34
CA TRP A 275 -18.15 -20.48 10.14
C TRP A 275 -17.93 -21.97 10.33
N GLY A 276 -18.25 -22.76 9.32
CA GLY A 276 -17.86 -24.14 9.24
C GLY A 276 -16.61 -24.33 8.39
N TYR A 277 -15.73 -25.24 8.78
CA TYR A 277 -14.59 -25.65 7.98
C TYR A 277 -14.69 -27.13 7.65
N LYS A 278 -14.90 -27.44 6.37
CA LYS A 278 -15.07 -28.82 5.88
C LYS A 278 -14.41 -28.99 4.53
N ASN A 279 -13.73 -30.14 4.32
CA ASN A 279 -13.04 -30.48 3.07
C ASN A 279 -12.08 -29.41 2.57
N ASN A 280 -11.29 -28.78 3.49
CA ASN A 280 -10.37 -27.68 3.21
C ASN A 280 -11.02 -26.38 2.72
N HIS A 281 -12.33 -26.20 2.89
CA HIS A 281 -13.07 -25.00 2.57
C HIS A 281 -13.84 -24.46 3.77
N LEU A 282 -13.95 -23.14 3.87
CA LEU A 282 -14.87 -22.48 4.79
C LEU A 282 -16.28 -22.54 4.19
N VAL A 283 -17.26 -22.97 4.98
CA VAL A 283 -18.66 -23.01 4.61
C VAL A 283 -19.50 -22.24 5.62
N PRO A 284 -20.64 -21.64 5.26
CA PRO A 284 -21.55 -21.04 6.21
C PRO A 284 -21.99 -22.06 7.27
N GLU A 285 -22.04 -21.64 8.54
CA GLU A 285 -22.44 -22.54 9.64
C GLU A 285 -23.77 -23.24 9.38
N MET A 286 -24.72 -22.57 8.71
CA MET A 286 -26.03 -23.15 8.38
C MET A 286 -25.94 -24.45 7.55
N GLU A 287 -24.92 -24.56 6.68
CA GLU A 287 -24.69 -25.81 5.94
C GLU A 287 -24.04 -26.89 6.81
N PHE A 288 -23.24 -26.47 7.81
CA PHE A 288 -22.58 -27.40 8.72
C PHE A 288 -23.54 -27.94 9.79
N VAL A 289 -24.42 -27.08 10.33
CA VAL A 289 -25.31 -27.35 11.46
C VAL A 289 -26.69 -27.83 11.02
N ALA A 290 -27.18 -27.47 9.85
CA ALA A 290 -28.53 -27.86 9.37
C ALA A 290 -28.72 -29.36 9.27
N ASN A 291 -27.67 -30.16 9.14
CA ASN A 291 -27.74 -31.62 9.13
C ASN A 291 -27.69 -32.25 10.53
N THR A 292 -27.16 -31.54 11.54
CA THR A 292 -27.09 -32.06 12.93
C THR A 292 -28.36 -31.83 13.73
N PHE A 293 -29.09 -30.74 13.48
CA PHE A 293 -30.36 -30.47 14.18
C PHE A 293 -31.51 -31.39 13.76
N LYS A 294 -31.46 -32.02 12.59
CA LYS A 294 -32.50 -32.98 12.17
C LYS A 294 -32.45 -34.28 12.94
N GLU A 295 -31.31 -34.73 13.44
CA GLU A 295 -31.18 -36.01 14.16
C GLU A 295 -31.41 -35.91 15.67
N SER A 296 -31.20 -34.73 16.29
CA SER A 296 -31.44 -34.61 17.75
C SER A 296 -32.91 -34.58 18.13
N LYS A 297 -33.87 -34.37 17.18
CA LYS A 297 -35.30 -34.43 17.40
C LYS A 297 -35.85 -35.88 17.44
N TYR A 298 -35.05 -36.87 17.05
CA TYR A 298 -35.52 -38.28 17.00
C TYR A 298 -34.92 -39.20 18.08
N LYS A 299 -34.10 -38.67 19.01
CA LYS A 299 -33.61 -39.46 20.16
C LYS A 299 -34.21 -38.99 21.50
N LYS A 300 -35.53 -38.80 21.53
CA LYS A 300 -36.30 -38.79 22.77
C LYS A 300 -37.33 -39.91 22.66
N HIS A 301 -36.89 -41.10 23.00
CA HIS A 301 -37.74 -42.16 23.61
C HIS A 301 -36.84 -43.11 24.38
#